data_2e4bb7a477ab3517d79df6cfe251ca0a
#
_entry.id   2e4bb7a477ab3517d79df6cfe251ca0a
#
_cell.length_a   1.000
_cell.length_b   1.000
_cell.length_c   1.000
_cell.angle_alpha   90.00
_cell.angle_beta   90.00
_cell.angle_gamma   90.00
#
_symmetry.space_group_name_H-M   'P 1'
#
loop_
_entity.id
_entity.type
_entity.pdbx_description
1 polymer ?
#
loop_
_entity_poly.entity_id
_entity_poly.type
_entity_poly.pdbx_seq_one_letter_code
_entity_poly.pdbx_strand_id
1 'polypeptide(L)'
;ILDLATDKNELLLKLFFSRHQDPSRTMYLLDSYKEKLTIRHDTFQAISKRINENHIQDTGAPYWLMTLDYGLCTTKAAIDWCEQTKIKLLSKER
;
A
#
# COMPACT_ATOMS: atom_id res chain seq x y z
N ILE A 1 -10.77 11.37 -1.76
CA ILE A 1 -10.51 10.09 -1.10
C ILE A 1 -9.89 9.13 -2.10
N LEU A 2 -8.74 8.58 -1.73
CA LEU A 2 -8.09 7.60 -2.58
C LEU A 2 -8.81 6.26 -2.46
N ASP A 3 -9.33 5.77 -3.59
CA ASP A 3 -9.96 4.46 -3.63
C ASP A 3 -8.89 3.41 -3.96
N LEU A 4 -8.18 2.97 -2.93
CA LEU A 4 -7.10 2.01 -3.10
C LEU A 4 -7.58 0.64 -3.56
N ALA A 5 -8.84 0.27 -3.26
CA ALA A 5 -9.38 -0.99 -3.72
C ALA A 5 -9.55 -0.99 -5.24
N THR A 6 -10.09 0.11 -5.80
CA THR A 6 -10.23 0.25 -7.24
C THR A 6 -8.86 0.31 -7.91
N ASP A 7 -7.94 1.10 -7.37
CA ASP A 7 -6.57 1.19 -7.90
C ASP A 7 -5.87 -0.15 -7.89
N LYS A 8 -6.02 -0.92 -6.81
CA LYS A 8 -5.45 -2.26 -6.69
C LYS A 8 -6.00 -3.19 -7.77
N ASN A 9 -7.31 -3.22 -7.92
CA ASN A 9 -7.95 -4.12 -8.87
C ASN A 9 -7.56 -3.78 -10.30
N GLU A 10 -7.51 -2.49 -10.62
CA GLU A 10 -7.10 -2.03 -11.94
C GLU A 10 -5.65 -2.39 -12.23
N LEU A 11 -4.77 -2.17 -11.26
CA LEU A 11 -3.36 -2.52 -11.39
C LEU A 11 -3.17 -4.02 -11.62
N LEU A 12 -3.83 -4.86 -10.83
CA LEU A 12 -3.70 -6.31 -10.94
C LEU A 12 -4.20 -6.81 -12.29
N LEU A 13 -5.30 -6.25 -12.78
CA LEU A 13 -5.84 -6.62 -14.08
C LEU A 13 -4.87 -6.24 -15.20
N LYS A 14 -4.35 -5.02 -15.16
CA LYS A 14 -3.38 -4.56 -16.15
C LYS A 14 -2.10 -5.38 -16.11
N LEU A 15 -1.66 -5.72 -14.91
CA LEU A 15 -0.46 -6.55 -14.72
C LEU A 15 -0.67 -7.95 -15.34
N PHE A 16 -1.86 -8.53 -15.11
CA PHE A 16 -2.19 -9.84 -15.65
C PHE A 16 -2.07 -9.89 -17.18
N PHE A 17 -2.47 -8.80 -17.84
CA PHE A 17 -2.42 -8.70 -19.30
C PHE A 17 -1.21 -7.93 -19.83
N SER A 18 -0.19 -7.71 -19.01
CA SER A 18 0.90 -6.79 -19.35
C SER A 18 1.94 -7.35 -20.31
N ARG A 19 1.89 -8.63 -20.67
CA ARG A 19 2.91 -9.21 -21.57
C ARG A 19 3.01 -8.49 -22.92
N HIS A 20 1.96 -7.74 -23.29
CA HIS A 20 1.93 -6.98 -24.54
C HIS A 20 2.07 -5.47 -24.30
N GLN A 21 2.34 -5.06 -23.06
CA GLN A 21 2.50 -3.65 -22.71
C GLN A 21 3.96 -3.26 -22.61
N ASP A 22 4.21 -1.97 -22.79
CA ASP A 22 5.51 -1.39 -22.50
C ASP A 22 5.82 -1.57 -21.01
N PRO A 23 6.94 -2.23 -20.67
CA PRO A 23 7.33 -2.43 -19.27
C PRO A 23 7.42 -1.15 -18.45
N SER A 24 7.79 -0.03 -19.08
CA SER A 24 7.89 1.25 -18.37
C SER A 24 6.54 1.71 -17.85
N ARG A 25 5.45 1.39 -18.58
CA ARG A 25 4.11 1.72 -18.13
C ARG A 25 3.71 0.90 -16.93
N THR A 26 4.03 -0.39 -16.93
CA THR A 26 3.77 -1.26 -15.77
C THR A 26 4.54 -0.78 -14.55
N MET A 27 5.79 -0.38 -14.72
CA MET A 27 6.61 0.18 -13.64
C MET A 27 5.97 1.45 -13.08
N TYR A 28 5.49 2.32 -13.97
CA TYR A 28 4.83 3.55 -13.55
C TYR A 28 3.58 3.26 -12.69
N LEU A 29 2.78 2.28 -13.11
CA LEU A 29 1.58 1.91 -12.35
C LEU A 29 1.93 1.37 -10.97
N LEU A 30 2.95 0.54 -10.89
CA LEU A 30 3.43 0.01 -9.60
C LEU A 30 3.95 1.12 -8.69
N ASP A 31 4.73 2.04 -9.24
CA ASP A 31 5.27 3.16 -8.46
C ASP A 31 4.16 4.07 -7.97
N SER A 32 3.18 4.34 -8.81
CA SER A 32 2.04 5.19 -8.46
C SER A 32 1.21 4.56 -7.33
N TYR A 33 0.94 3.28 -7.44
CA TYR A 33 0.18 2.56 -6.41
C TYR A 33 0.96 2.50 -5.09
N LYS A 34 2.25 2.21 -5.18
CA LYS A 34 3.13 2.19 -4.00
C LYS A 34 3.15 3.54 -3.29
N GLU A 35 3.19 4.63 -4.04
CA GLU A 35 3.19 5.97 -3.45
C GLU A 35 1.92 6.21 -2.63
N LYS A 36 0.76 5.84 -3.18
CA LYS A 36 -0.52 5.98 -2.48
C LYS A 36 -0.55 5.12 -1.21
N LEU A 37 -0.01 3.90 -1.27
CA LEU A 37 0.08 3.02 -0.12
C LEU A 37 0.99 3.61 0.96
N THR A 38 2.11 4.19 0.56
CA THR A 38 3.07 4.79 1.49
C THR A 38 2.43 5.96 2.23
N ILE A 39 1.71 6.81 1.52
CA ILE A 39 1.00 7.93 2.14
C ILE A 39 -0.01 7.42 3.17
N ARG A 40 -0.77 6.40 2.82
CA ARG A 40 -1.76 5.82 3.74
C ARG A 40 -1.10 5.18 4.95
N HIS A 41 -0.01 4.46 4.73
CA HIS A 41 0.75 3.83 5.83
C HIS A 41 1.28 4.89 6.81
N ASP A 42 1.85 5.96 6.28
CA ASP A 42 2.37 7.05 7.11
C ASP A 42 1.25 7.73 7.91
N THR A 43 0.08 7.90 7.29
CA THR A 43 -1.08 8.46 7.97
C THR A 43 -1.52 7.57 9.13
N PHE A 44 -1.60 6.26 8.91
CA PHE A 44 -1.95 5.30 9.97
C PHE A 44 -0.95 5.34 11.12
N GLN A 45 0.36 5.43 10.80
CA GLN A 45 1.39 5.54 11.82
C GLN A 45 1.23 6.81 12.66
N ALA A 46 0.94 7.93 12.00
CA ALA A 46 0.77 9.21 12.69
C ALA A 46 -0.44 9.16 13.63
N ILE A 47 -1.55 8.56 13.18
CA ILE A 47 -2.74 8.44 14.01
C ILE A 47 -2.48 7.52 15.21
N SER A 48 -1.81 6.38 14.98
CA SER A 48 -1.46 5.46 16.06
C SER A 48 -0.59 6.14 17.12
N LYS A 49 0.38 6.90 16.67
CA LYS A 49 1.26 7.64 17.58
C LYS A 49 0.47 8.64 18.42
N ARG A 50 -0.46 9.37 17.80
CA ARG A 50 -1.29 10.34 18.50
C ARG A 50 -2.16 9.66 19.57
N ILE A 51 -2.76 8.51 19.23
CA ILE A 51 -3.58 7.77 20.19
C ILE A 51 -2.72 7.31 21.38
N ASN A 52 -1.55 6.75 21.12
CA ASN A 52 -0.67 6.28 22.18
C ASN A 52 -0.17 7.42 23.08
N GLU A 53 0.07 8.58 22.53
CA GLU A 53 0.58 9.72 23.31
C GLU A 53 -0.51 10.45 24.07
N ASN A 54 -1.70 10.61 23.50
CA ASN A 54 -2.70 11.53 24.02
C ASN A 54 -4.02 10.87 24.43
N HIS A 55 -4.30 9.66 23.97
CA HIS A 55 -5.62 9.03 24.14
C HIS A 55 -5.55 7.60 24.65
N ILE A 56 -4.41 7.20 25.18
CA ILE A 56 -4.24 5.80 25.61
C ILE A 56 -5.19 5.41 26.77
N GLN A 57 -5.67 6.39 27.51
CA GLN A 57 -6.60 6.16 28.62
C GLN A 57 -8.06 6.05 28.17
N ASP A 58 -8.33 6.39 26.91
CA ASP A 58 -9.68 6.24 26.37
C ASP A 58 -10.07 4.77 26.29
N THR A 59 -11.32 4.47 26.67
CA THR A 59 -11.81 3.08 26.60
C THR A 59 -11.86 2.56 25.15
N GLY A 60 -11.97 3.46 24.18
CA GLY A 60 -11.98 3.10 22.76
C GLY A 60 -10.59 2.87 22.17
N ALA A 61 -9.52 3.30 22.85
CA ALA A 61 -8.18 3.26 22.30
C ALA A 61 -7.72 1.87 21.83
N PRO A 62 -7.95 0.78 22.57
CA PRO A 62 -7.54 -0.54 22.10
C PRO A 62 -8.19 -0.91 20.78
N TYR A 63 -9.45 -0.56 20.59
CA TYR A 63 -10.20 -0.88 19.36
C TYR A 63 -9.70 -0.04 18.17
N TRP A 64 -9.44 1.24 18.40
CA TRP A 64 -8.88 2.10 17.36
C TRP A 64 -7.52 1.61 16.91
N LEU A 65 -6.67 1.22 17.86
CA LEU A 65 -5.33 0.72 17.58
C LEU A 65 -5.36 -0.62 16.84
N MET A 66 -6.32 -1.50 17.17
CA MET A 66 -6.50 -2.76 16.44
C MET A 66 -6.85 -2.52 14.98
N THR A 67 -7.73 -1.56 14.72
CA THR A 67 -8.13 -1.21 13.36
C THR A 67 -6.96 -0.62 12.59
N LEU A 68 -6.21 0.28 13.22
CA LEU A 68 -5.03 0.89 12.59
C LEU A 68 -3.94 -0.15 12.34
N ASP A 69 -3.81 -1.12 13.24
CA ASP A 69 -2.84 -2.20 13.08
C ASP A 69 -3.13 -3.01 11.82
N TYR A 70 -4.39 -3.32 11.56
CA TYR A 70 -4.77 -3.98 10.31
C TYR A 70 -4.35 -3.15 9.10
N GLY A 71 -4.62 -1.85 9.13
CA GLY A 71 -4.23 -0.95 8.05
C GLY A 71 -2.72 -0.88 7.85
N LEU A 72 -1.96 -0.85 8.94
CA LEU A 72 -0.50 -0.84 8.88
C LEU A 72 0.04 -2.13 8.29
N CYS A 73 -0.49 -3.27 8.71
CA CYS A 73 -0.05 -4.57 8.21
C CYS A 73 -0.35 -4.73 6.73
N THR A 74 -1.56 -4.37 6.30
CA THR A 74 -1.97 -4.56 4.90
C THR A 74 -1.24 -3.61 3.96
N THR A 75 -1.06 -2.35 4.36
CA THR A 75 -0.33 -1.40 3.52
C THR A 75 1.16 -1.78 3.41
N LYS A 76 1.76 -2.24 4.51
CA LYS A 76 3.15 -2.69 4.46
C LYS A 76 3.32 -3.89 3.53
N ALA A 77 2.44 -4.87 3.65
CA ALA A 77 2.50 -6.05 2.78
C ALA A 77 2.34 -5.68 1.32
N ALA A 78 1.43 -4.76 1.01
CA ALA A 78 1.22 -4.30 -0.36
C ALA A 78 2.41 -3.51 -0.89
N ILE A 79 3.04 -2.68 -0.06
CA ILE A 79 4.25 -1.95 -0.43
C ILE A 79 5.38 -2.93 -0.76
N ASP A 80 5.59 -3.92 0.10
CA ASP A 80 6.61 -4.93 -0.10
C ASP A 80 6.35 -5.71 -1.39
N TRP A 81 5.09 -6.03 -1.67
CA TRP A 81 4.71 -6.69 -2.91
C TRP A 81 5.06 -5.85 -4.13
N CYS A 82 4.81 -4.54 -4.09
CA CYS A 82 5.17 -3.63 -5.18
C CYS A 82 6.67 -3.66 -5.44
N GLU A 83 7.48 -3.61 -4.39
CA GLU A 83 8.93 -3.64 -4.50
C GLU A 83 9.42 -4.95 -5.12
N GLN A 84 8.90 -6.07 -4.64
CA GLN A 84 9.30 -7.38 -5.17
C GLN A 84 8.86 -7.56 -6.62
N THR A 85 7.69 -7.05 -6.96
CA THR A 85 7.17 -7.13 -8.33
C THR A 85 8.01 -6.31 -9.28
N LYS A 86 8.45 -5.11 -8.87
CA LYS A 86 9.35 -4.28 -9.67
C LYS A 86 10.66 -5.01 -9.97
N ILE A 87 11.21 -5.67 -8.96
CA ILE A 87 12.44 -6.44 -9.13
C ILE A 87 12.25 -7.55 -10.15
N LYS A 88 11.12 -8.25 -10.07
CA LYS A 88 10.80 -9.34 -11.02
C LYS A 88 10.68 -8.82 -12.45
N LEU A 89 10.05 -7.66 -12.62
CA LEU A 89 9.92 -7.05 -13.95
C LEU A 89 11.27 -6.68 -14.52
N LEU A 90 12.15 -6.09 -13.72
CA LEU A 90 13.49 -5.73 -14.17
C LEU A 90 14.31 -6.95 -14.54
N SER A 91 14.18 -8.03 -13.78
CA SER A 91 14.88 -9.29 -14.07
C SER A 91 14.41 -9.92 -15.37
N LYS A 92 13.09 -9.84 -15.63
CA LYS A 92 12.51 -10.42 -16.84
C LYS A 92 13.01 -9.74 -18.10
N GLU A 93 13.34 -8.45 -18.03
CA GLU A 93 13.76 -7.69 -19.20
C GLU A 93 15.21 -7.91 -19.63
N ARG A 94 15.95 -8.66 -18.84
CA ARG A 94 17.31 -9.01 -19.19
C ARG A 94 17.33 -10.27 -20.11
#